data_e61642f5884df5309a55dafd9217705a
#
_entry.id   e61642f5884df5309a55dafd9217705a
#
_cell.length_a   1.000
_cell.length_b   1.000
_cell.length_c   1.000
_cell.angle_alpha   90.00
_cell.angle_beta   90.00
_cell.angle_gamma   90.00
#
_symmetry.space_group_name_H-M   'P 1'
#
loop_
_entity.id
_entity.type
_entity.pdbx_description
1 polymer ?
#
loop_
_entity_poly.entity_id
_entity_poly.type
_entity_poly.pdbx_seq_one_letter_code
_entity_poly.pdbx_strand_id
1 'polypeptide(L)'
;MFDLRGKNAVITGSSKGIGKSIATAMALHGANVVISSRKANVCQETADEINNSDAASPYGEKGKAIVIPCNISDKTALEMLVEESRSQLGKIDILVCNAASNPFFGSIKDIPDEAFEKIMNNNIKSNHNLCQMVIPEMMERTVYYKHLTLPTIYSV
;
A
#
# COMPACT_ATOMS: atom_id res chain seq x y z
N MET A 1 -9.44 -19.84 1.27
CA MET A 1 -9.14 -19.29 -0.07
C MET A 1 -8.21 -18.09 -0.02
N PHE A 2 -8.29 -17.24 1.00
CA PHE A 2 -7.39 -16.09 1.19
C PHE A 2 -6.46 -16.29 2.39
N ASP A 3 -5.69 -17.37 2.39
CA ASP A 3 -4.65 -17.59 3.38
C ASP A 3 -3.43 -16.71 3.00
N LEU A 4 -3.13 -15.71 3.84
CA LEU A 4 -2.04 -14.78 3.66
C LEU A 4 -0.93 -14.98 4.70
N ARG A 5 -0.92 -16.08 5.43
CA ARG A 5 0.13 -16.38 6.41
C ARG A 5 1.51 -16.36 5.76
N GLY A 6 2.45 -15.71 6.43
CA GLY A 6 3.82 -15.54 5.94
C GLY A 6 3.97 -14.56 4.77
N LYS A 7 2.91 -13.81 4.43
CA LYS A 7 2.97 -12.71 3.45
C LYS A 7 3.16 -11.37 4.15
N ASN A 8 3.91 -10.47 3.53
CA ASN A 8 4.13 -9.13 4.00
C ASN A 8 3.55 -8.13 3.00
N ALA A 9 2.64 -7.28 3.47
CA ALA A 9 1.92 -6.32 2.65
C ALA A 9 2.27 -4.89 3.03
N VAL A 10 2.59 -4.07 2.05
CA VAL A 10 2.74 -2.61 2.19
C VAL A 10 1.49 -1.96 1.61
N ILE A 11 0.77 -1.17 2.43
CA ILE A 11 -0.47 -0.51 2.03
C ILE A 11 -0.33 0.99 2.24
N THR A 12 -0.26 1.77 1.17
CA THR A 12 -0.21 3.22 1.26
C THR A 12 -1.59 3.81 1.57
N GLY A 13 -1.64 4.88 2.39
CA GLY A 13 -2.91 5.50 2.80
C GLY A 13 -3.76 4.62 3.72
N SER A 14 -3.12 3.77 4.52
CA SER A 14 -3.80 2.73 5.31
C SER A 14 -4.17 3.14 6.74
N SER A 15 -4.00 4.41 7.11
CA SER A 15 -4.38 4.89 8.45
C SER A 15 -5.89 5.16 8.61
N LYS A 16 -6.68 5.17 7.53
CA LYS A 16 -8.14 5.44 7.53
C LYS A 16 -8.83 4.80 6.33
N GLY A 17 -10.17 4.74 6.41
CA GLY A 17 -11.05 4.41 5.28
C GLY A 17 -10.71 3.08 4.60
N ILE A 18 -10.69 3.08 3.28
CA ILE A 18 -10.49 1.88 2.45
C ILE A 18 -9.15 1.22 2.76
N GLY A 19 -8.06 1.97 2.84
CA GLY A 19 -6.74 1.44 3.13
C GLY A 19 -6.66 0.76 4.51
N LYS A 20 -7.29 1.33 5.54
CA LYS A 20 -7.41 0.71 6.88
C LYS A 20 -8.19 -0.60 6.80
N SER A 21 -9.31 -0.60 6.09
CA SER A 21 -10.13 -1.82 5.93
C SER A 21 -9.37 -2.93 5.21
N ILE A 22 -8.59 -2.59 4.17
CA ILE A 22 -7.73 -3.54 3.46
C ILE A 22 -6.67 -4.11 4.42
N ALA A 23 -5.96 -3.25 5.15
CA ALA A 23 -4.91 -3.67 6.09
C ALA A 23 -5.47 -4.57 7.18
N THR A 24 -6.63 -4.21 7.77
CA THR A 24 -7.31 -5.01 8.79
C THR A 24 -7.70 -6.39 8.25
N ALA A 25 -8.29 -6.44 7.05
CA ALA A 25 -8.68 -7.70 6.44
C ALA A 25 -7.46 -8.58 6.13
N MET A 26 -6.37 -8.03 5.58
CA MET A 26 -5.16 -8.77 5.30
C MET A 26 -4.50 -9.31 6.57
N ALA A 27 -4.42 -8.50 7.63
CA ALA A 27 -3.90 -8.93 8.92
C ALA A 27 -4.75 -10.05 9.54
N LEU A 28 -6.07 -9.95 9.46
CA LEU A 28 -6.99 -10.99 9.92
C LEU A 28 -6.77 -12.32 9.18
N HIS A 29 -6.35 -12.26 7.91
CA HIS A 29 -6.03 -13.44 7.08
C HIS A 29 -4.56 -13.88 7.19
N GLY A 30 -3.80 -13.33 8.14
CA GLY A 30 -2.46 -13.79 8.51
C GLY A 30 -1.29 -13.03 7.87
N ALA A 31 -1.54 -11.99 7.06
CA ALA A 31 -0.45 -11.17 6.53
C ALA A 31 0.09 -10.18 7.56
N ASN A 32 1.41 -10.00 7.63
CA ASN A 32 1.98 -8.81 8.26
C ASN A 32 1.71 -7.60 7.37
N VAL A 33 1.31 -6.49 7.96
CA VAL A 33 0.90 -5.31 7.22
C VAL A 33 1.66 -4.07 7.67
N VAL A 34 2.10 -3.26 6.72
CA VAL A 34 2.67 -1.93 6.97
C VAL A 34 1.56 -0.90 6.86
N ILE A 35 1.30 -0.22 7.97
CA ILE A 35 0.38 0.92 8.04
C ILE A 35 1.16 2.18 7.70
N SER A 36 0.81 2.81 6.60
CA SER A 36 1.54 3.96 6.07
C SER A 36 0.62 5.10 5.64
N SER A 37 0.87 6.26 6.22
CA SER A 37 0.32 7.56 5.82
C SER A 37 1.20 8.69 6.36
N ARG A 38 0.85 9.94 6.05
CA ARG A 38 1.65 11.11 6.48
C ARG A 38 1.67 11.36 8.00
N LYS A 39 0.68 10.88 8.73
CA LYS A 39 0.51 11.13 10.17
C LYS A 39 0.86 9.88 10.97
N ALA A 40 2.04 9.87 11.58
CA ALA A 40 2.55 8.74 12.34
C ALA A 40 1.60 8.31 13.49
N ASN A 41 1.06 9.28 14.24
CA ASN A 41 0.14 8.99 15.34
C ASN A 41 -1.13 8.26 14.88
N VAL A 42 -1.70 8.65 13.72
CA VAL A 42 -2.91 7.99 13.18
C VAL A 42 -2.58 6.60 12.63
N CYS A 43 -1.37 6.42 12.09
CA CYS A 43 -0.90 5.09 11.69
C CYS A 43 -0.76 4.18 12.92
N GLN A 44 -0.23 4.72 14.04
CA GLN A 44 -0.05 3.97 15.28
C GLN A 44 -1.39 3.54 15.87
N GLU A 45 -2.35 4.45 15.95
CA GLU A 45 -3.72 4.12 16.39
C GLU A 45 -4.31 2.95 15.58
N THR A 46 -4.14 2.99 14.25
CA THR A 46 -4.65 1.92 13.38
C THR A 46 -3.89 0.60 13.58
N ALA A 47 -2.57 0.65 13.74
CA ALA A 47 -1.78 -0.55 14.01
C ALA A 47 -2.14 -1.18 15.35
N ASP A 48 -2.34 -0.36 16.39
CA ASP A 48 -2.75 -0.82 17.71
C ASP A 48 -4.15 -1.46 17.68
N GLU A 49 -5.10 -0.86 16.97
CA GLU A 49 -6.42 -1.46 16.77
C GLU A 49 -6.35 -2.85 16.10
N ILE A 50 -5.51 -2.99 15.06
CA ILE A 50 -5.33 -4.27 14.37
C ILE A 50 -4.68 -5.30 15.29
N ASN A 51 -3.59 -4.90 15.97
CA ASN A 51 -2.81 -5.81 16.83
C ASN A 51 -3.59 -6.27 18.06
N ASN A 52 -4.39 -5.37 18.65
CA ASN A 52 -5.16 -5.63 19.88
C ASN A 52 -6.58 -6.15 19.60
N SER A 53 -6.97 -6.31 18.34
CA SER A 53 -8.30 -6.83 17.98
C SER A 53 -8.48 -8.27 18.45
N ASP A 54 -9.60 -8.58 19.10
CA ASP A 54 -10.00 -9.94 19.48
C ASP A 54 -10.62 -10.75 18.35
N ALA A 55 -10.69 -10.18 17.14
CA ALA A 55 -11.25 -10.87 15.99
C ALA A 55 -10.44 -12.13 15.66
N ALA A 56 -11.14 -13.26 15.61
CA ALA A 56 -10.50 -14.54 15.31
C ALA A 56 -10.07 -14.60 13.84
N SER A 57 -8.84 -15.03 13.62
CA SER A 57 -8.36 -15.34 12.27
C SER A 57 -8.97 -16.65 11.79
N PRO A 58 -9.47 -16.73 10.57
CA PRO A 58 -9.95 -17.98 9.97
C PRO A 58 -8.83 -19.02 9.77
N TYR A 59 -7.57 -18.61 9.94
CA TYR A 59 -6.38 -19.45 9.73
C TYR A 59 -5.52 -19.66 10.99
N GLY A 60 -6.06 -19.31 12.18
CA GLY A 60 -5.41 -19.46 13.48
C GLY A 60 -4.77 -18.17 13.96
N GLU A 61 -3.60 -17.79 13.44
CA GLU A 61 -2.93 -16.57 13.88
C GLU A 61 -3.18 -15.40 12.92
N LYS A 62 -3.36 -14.21 13.51
CA LYS A 62 -3.39 -12.95 12.75
C LYS A 62 -1.97 -12.53 12.39
N GLY A 63 -1.83 -11.81 11.29
CA GLY A 63 -0.62 -11.08 10.99
C GLY A 63 -0.46 -9.85 11.88
N LYS A 64 0.75 -9.31 11.92
CA LYS A 64 1.12 -8.15 12.72
C LYS A 64 1.07 -6.86 11.89
N ALA A 65 0.54 -5.79 12.46
CA ALA A 65 0.62 -4.45 11.90
C ALA A 65 1.83 -3.71 12.45
N ILE A 66 2.63 -3.12 11.57
CA ILE A 66 3.74 -2.21 11.90
C ILE A 66 3.49 -0.84 11.26
N VAL A 67 4.17 0.18 11.77
CA VAL A 67 3.97 1.56 11.31
C VAL A 67 5.22 2.10 10.64
N ILE A 68 5.07 2.55 9.41
CA ILE A 68 6.12 3.28 8.67
C ILE A 68 5.45 4.48 8.00
N PRO A 69 5.56 5.68 8.59
CA PRO A 69 4.94 6.88 8.03
C PRO A 69 5.59 7.27 6.71
N CYS A 70 4.77 7.67 5.73
CA CYS A 70 5.27 8.10 4.43
C CYS A 70 4.39 9.20 3.81
N ASN A 71 5.04 10.20 3.24
CA ASN A 71 4.42 11.14 2.33
C ASN A 71 4.66 10.69 0.88
N ILE A 72 3.63 10.23 0.20
CA ILE A 72 3.74 9.71 -1.17
C ILE A 72 4.19 10.73 -2.22
N SER A 73 4.13 12.05 -1.88
CA SER A 73 4.63 13.09 -2.78
C SER A 73 6.17 13.17 -2.80
N ASP A 74 6.83 12.55 -1.84
CA ASP A 74 8.27 12.60 -1.65
C ASP A 74 8.89 11.25 -2.02
N LYS A 75 9.74 11.26 -3.05
CA LYS A 75 10.41 10.05 -3.54
C LYS A 75 11.32 9.43 -2.50
N THR A 76 12.04 10.24 -1.74
CA THR A 76 12.93 9.75 -0.67
C THR A 76 12.12 9.08 0.45
N ALA A 77 10.96 9.63 0.80
CA ALA A 77 10.07 9.00 1.77
C ALA A 77 9.51 7.65 1.25
N LEU A 78 9.27 7.51 -0.05
CA LEU A 78 8.88 6.23 -0.65
C LEU A 78 10.02 5.21 -0.61
N GLU A 79 11.25 5.63 -0.87
CA GLU A 79 12.47 4.79 -0.76
C GLU A 79 12.63 4.30 0.67
N MET A 80 12.52 5.18 1.66
CA MET A 80 12.57 4.82 3.09
C MET A 80 11.44 3.85 3.48
N LEU A 81 10.21 4.07 2.99
CA LEU A 81 9.09 3.15 3.24
C LEU A 81 9.43 1.72 2.80
N VAL A 82 9.99 1.56 1.61
CA VAL A 82 10.35 0.25 1.07
C VAL A 82 11.50 -0.37 1.84
N GLU A 83 12.57 0.38 2.11
CA GLU A 83 13.75 -0.08 2.85
C GLU A 83 13.40 -0.50 4.29
N GLU A 84 12.65 0.32 5.01
CA GLU A 84 12.22 -0.01 6.38
C GLU A 84 11.25 -1.20 6.40
N SER A 85 10.37 -1.32 5.41
CA SER A 85 9.50 -2.49 5.28
C SER A 85 10.32 -3.77 5.12
N ARG A 86 11.35 -3.74 4.29
CA ARG A 86 12.29 -4.86 4.12
C ARG A 86 13.07 -5.16 5.38
N SER A 87 13.56 -4.13 6.06
CA SER A 87 14.33 -4.28 7.30
C SER A 87 13.51 -4.93 8.41
N GLN A 88 12.23 -4.58 8.54
CA GLN A 88 11.38 -5.04 9.64
C GLN A 88 10.64 -6.35 9.35
N LEU A 89 10.24 -6.59 8.10
CA LEU A 89 9.43 -7.74 7.70
C LEU A 89 10.16 -8.73 6.77
N GLY A 90 11.30 -8.33 6.24
CA GLY A 90 12.01 -9.08 5.20
C GLY A 90 11.47 -8.71 3.81
N LYS A 91 11.04 -9.70 3.05
CA LYS A 91 10.52 -9.48 1.69
C LYS A 91 9.15 -8.79 1.69
N ILE A 92 8.85 -8.03 0.64
CA ILE A 92 7.51 -7.51 0.37
C ILE A 92 6.83 -8.46 -0.64
N ASP A 93 5.69 -9.03 -0.25
CA ASP A 93 4.93 -9.95 -1.10
C ASP A 93 3.74 -9.27 -1.78
N ILE A 94 3.20 -8.21 -1.15
CA ILE A 94 1.99 -7.51 -1.60
C ILE A 94 2.23 -6.00 -1.48
N LEU A 95 1.97 -5.28 -2.57
CA LEU A 95 1.98 -3.82 -2.60
C LEU A 95 0.59 -3.31 -2.96
N VAL A 96 -0.02 -2.50 -2.09
CA VAL A 96 -1.32 -1.86 -2.30
C VAL A 96 -1.13 -0.36 -2.40
N CYS A 97 -1.18 0.16 -3.61
CA CYS A 97 -1.13 1.59 -3.91
C CYS A 97 -2.53 2.20 -3.74
N ASN A 98 -2.92 2.48 -2.48
CA ASN A 98 -4.24 3.01 -2.15
C ASN A 98 -4.22 4.52 -1.86
N ALA A 99 -3.08 5.07 -1.43
CA ALA A 99 -2.99 6.50 -1.17
C ALA A 99 -3.23 7.33 -2.43
N ALA A 100 -4.12 8.31 -2.33
CA ALA A 100 -4.41 9.24 -3.40
C ALA A 100 -4.69 10.64 -2.83
N SER A 101 -4.60 11.66 -3.67
CA SER A 101 -5.02 13.02 -3.32
C SER A 101 -5.74 13.68 -4.48
N ASN A 102 -6.76 14.46 -4.15
CA ASN A 102 -7.41 15.36 -5.10
C ASN A 102 -7.52 16.74 -4.44
N PRO A 103 -6.60 17.66 -4.73
CA PRO A 103 -6.58 19.00 -4.13
C PRO A 103 -7.59 19.96 -4.77
N PHE A 104 -8.27 19.56 -5.84
CA PHE A 104 -9.20 20.41 -6.57
C PHE A 104 -10.58 19.76 -6.67
N PHE A 105 -11.62 20.57 -6.45
CA PHE A 105 -13.01 20.19 -6.63
C PHE A 105 -13.70 21.21 -7.53
N GLY A 106 -14.04 20.82 -8.75
CA GLY A 106 -14.63 21.73 -9.75
C GLY A 106 -14.69 21.09 -11.13
N SER A 107 -15.00 21.93 -12.12
CA SER A 107 -15.02 21.51 -13.53
C SER A 107 -13.58 21.24 -14.02
N ILE A 108 -13.40 20.24 -14.85
CA ILE A 108 -12.09 19.89 -15.42
C ILE A 108 -11.46 21.05 -16.20
N LYS A 109 -12.27 21.94 -16.80
CA LYS A 109 -11.79 23.12 -17.54
C LYS A 109 -11.16 24.19 -16.64
N ASP A 110 -11.46 24.13 -15.32
CA ASP A 110 -11.04 25.15 -14.35
C ASP A 110 -9.93 24.64 -13.42
N ILE A 111 -9.43 23.40 -13.63
CA ILE A 111 -8.35 22.85 -12.82
C ILE A 111 -7.05 23.62 -13.04
N PRO A 112 -6.43 24.18 -11.97
CA PRO A 112 -5.12 24.83 -12.09
C PRO A 112 -4.03 23.79 -12.38
N ASP A 113 -3.01 24.19 -13.16
CA ASP A 113 -1.88 23.32 -13.52
C ASP A 113 -1.19 22.72 -12.28
N GLU A 114 -0.99 23.51 -11.24
CA GLU A 114 -0.40 23.05 -9.97
C GLU A 114 -1.23 21.92 -9.30
N ALA A 115 -2.56 22.02 -9.37
CA ALA A 115 -3.44 20.99 -8.83
C ALA A 115 -3.38 19.71 -9.69
N PHE A 116 -3.36 19.87 -11.01
CA PHE A 116 -3.21 18.77 -11.95
C PHE A 116 -1.88 18.03 -11.76
N GLU A 117 -0.76 18.77 -11.72
CA GLU A 117 0.56 18.20 -11.48
C GLU A 117 0.63 17.44 -10.15
N LYS A 118 0.03 18.00 -9.10
CA LYS A 118 -0.04 17.33 -7.80
C LYS A 118 -0.85 16.03 -7.85
N ILE A 119 -1.96 16.01 -8.59
CA ILE A 119 -2.74 14.79 -8.81
C ILE A 119 -1.89 13.74 -9.53
N MET A 120 -1.23 14.12 -10.63
CA MET A 120 -0.39 13.22 -11.41
C MET A 120 0.79 12.69 -10.60
N ASN A 121 1.46 13.56 -9.85
CA ASN A 121 2.59 13.17 -9.02
C ASN A 121 2.17 12.19 -7.92
N ASN A 122 1.06 12.46 -7.23
CA ASN A 122 0.64 11.66 -6.09
C ASN A 122 -0.07 10.37 -6.51
N ASN A 123 -0.89 10.39 -7.56
CA ASN A 123 -1.75 9.25 -7.86
C ASN A 123 -1.16 8.33 -8.95
N ILE A 124 -0.20 8.85 -9.74
CA ILE A 124 0.42 8.08 -10.84
C ILE A 124 1.91 7.87 -10.56
N LYS A 125 2.69 8.96 -10.45
CA LYS A 125 4.15 8.85 -10.35
C LYS A 125 4.61 8.17 -9.07
N SER A 126 3.95 8.43 -7.94
CA SER A 126 4.29 7.76 -6.68
C SER A 126 4.09 6.24 -6.76
N ASN A 127 2.98 5.80 -7.36
CA ASN A 127 2.68 4.39 -7.56
C ASN A 127 3.69 3.73 -8.52
N HIS A 128 4.05 4.43 -9.60
CA HIS A 128 5.11 3.97 -10.51
C HIS A 128 6.45 3.79 -9.77
N ASN A 129 6.86 4.77 -8.95
CA ASN A 129 8.09 4.68 -8.17
C ASN A 129 8.07 3.47 -7.21
N LEU A 130 6.97 3.26 -6.47
CA LEU A 130 6.82 2.09 -5.60
C LEU A 130 6.91 0.77 -6.37
N CYS A 131 6.23 0.68 -7.51
CA CYS A 131 6.29 -0.49 -8.38
C CYS A 131 7.71 -0.77 -8.86
N GLN A 132 8.45 0.27 -9.30
CA GLN A 132 9.85 0.12 -9.72
C GLN A 132 10.75 -0.44 -8.61
N MET A 133 10.50 -0.08 -7.35
CA MET A 133 11.31 -0.53 -6.20
C MET A 133 10.95 -1.95 -5.75
N VAL A 134 9.69 -2.36 -5.88
CA VAL A 134 9.20 -3.62 -5.28
C VAL A 134 9.06 -4.76 -6.29
N ILE A 135 8.65 -4.48 -7.54
CA ILE A 135 8.39 -5.53 -8.55
C ILE A 135 9.62 -6.39 -8.88
N PRO A 136 10.86 -5.84 -9.02
CA PRO A 136 12.02 -6.66 -9.36
C PRO A 136 12.22 -7.84 -8.40
N GLU A 137 12.18 -7.60 -7.11
CA GLU A 137 12.33 -8.67 -6.12
C GLU A 137 11.16 -9.67 -6.10
N MET A 138 9.95 -9.21 -6.41
CA MET A 138 8.79 -10.10 -6.56
C MET A 138 8.95 -11.03 -7.77
N MET A 139 9.49 -10.50 -8.87
CA MET A 139 9.73 -11.29 -10.09
C MET A 139 10.81 -12.36 -9.89
N GLU A 140 11.91 -12.02 -9.20
CA GLU A 140 12.99 -12.97 -8.89
C GLU A 140 12.51 -14.18 -8.07
N ARG A 141 11.50 -13.98 -7.23
CA ARG A 141 10.93 -15.06 -6.39
C ARG A 141 9.81 -15.85 -7.05
N THR A 142 9.54 -15.64 -8.32
CA THR A 142 8.43 -16.27 -9.06
C THR A 142 7.03 -15.95 -8.47
N VAL A 143 6.91 -14.86 -7.72
CA VAL A 143 5.62 -14.36 -7.23
C VAL A 143 4.97 -13.56 -8.35
N TYR A 144 4.68 -14.25 -9.45
CA TYR A 144 4.05 -13.63 -10.62
C TYR A 144 2.54 -13.83 -10.53
N TYR A 145 1.84 -12.91 -9.88
CA TYR A 145 0.39 -12.85 -9.93
C TYR A 145 -0.05 -11.75 -10.89
N LYS A 146 -0.39 -12.16 -12.12
CA LYS A 146 -0.98 -11.26 -13.12
C LYS A 146 -2.45 -11.03 -12.78
N HIS A 147 -2.77 -9.95 -12.07
CA HIS A 147 -4.17 -9.52 -11.91
C HIS A 147 -4.49 -8.18 -12.55
N LEU A 148 -3.67 -7.70 -13.46
CA LEU A 148 -3.99 -6.62 -14.39
C LEU A 148 -3.35 -6.90 -15.75
N THR A 149 -3.82 -7.94 -16.42
CA THR A 149 -3.77 -7.90 -17.87
C THR A 149 -5.04 -7.19 -18.34
N LEU A 150 -4.97 -5.92 -18.62
CA LEU A 150 -5.76 -5.37 -19.70
C LEU A 150 -5.54 -6.31 -20.89
N PRO A 151 -6.60 -6.82 -21.55
CA PRO A 151 -6.41 -7.60 -22.76
C PRO A 151 -5.60 -6.73 -23.72
N THR A 152 -4.38 -7.16 -24.02
CA THR A 152 -3.61 -6.56 -25.09
C THR A 152 -4.36 -6.94 -26.36
N ILE A 153 -5.15 -6.04 -26.89
CA ILE A 153 -5.76 -6.20 -28.20
C ILE A 153 -4.59 -6.07 -29.19
N TYR A 154 -4.04 -7.19 -29.59
CA TYR A 154 -3.24 -7.23 -30.80
C TYR A 154 -4.20 -7.01 -31.96
N SER A 155 -4.28 -5.76 -32.43
CA SER A 155 -4.82 -5.51 -33.76
C SER A 155 -3.81 -6.04 -34.75
N VAL A 156 -4.26 -6.98 -35.54
CA VAL A 156 -3.62 -7.48 -36.74
C VAL A 156 -3.52 -6.37 -37.77
#